data_c6aa71397502c76e50d2f701214cc1c5
#
_entry.id   c6aa71397502c76e50d2f701214cc1c5
#
_cell.length_a   1.000
_cell.length_b   1.000
_cell.length_c   1.000
_cell.angle_alpha   90.00
_cell.angle_beta   90.00
_cell.angle_gamma   90.00
#
_symmetry.space_group_name_H-M   'P 1'
#
loop_
_entity.id
_entity.type
_entity.pdbx_description
1 polymer ?
#
loop_
_entity_poly.entity_id
_entity_poly.type
_entity_poly.pdbx_seq_one_letter_code
_entity_poly.pdbx_strand_id
1 'polypeptide(L)'
;MKKRIFSVVIVLAMILSMAAVLTACGSDEESGESKGTIILATTTSTKDSGLLDAILPEFEKESGYTVDVISVGSGEAMEMGENGEADVLLVHSPAAEEEYVNGGHADKDGRFDVMYNDFVVIGPEGNPAGASSDDAVAAFKAIMDNQQVFVSRADDSGTHKKELSIWEKADLTPSGEWYVEAAAGMGDVITMTNEKAGYTLSDRATWLNVGGNTDLKIICEKDPSGLLNNQYGVICVNPDKNENINHDGAKAFQNWILSEDTQKLIGEYGVDEYGQALFIPNAAK
;
A
#
# COMPACT_ATOMS: atom_id res chain seq x y z
N MET A 1 76.65 4.87 14.83
CA MET A 1 75.73 6.06 14.72
C MET A 1 75.16 6.23 13.33
N LYS A 2 75.86 6.05 12.22
CA LYS A 2 75.34 6.29 10.85
C LYS A 2 74.24 5.30 10.43
N LYS A 3 74.16 4.06 10.90
CA LYS A 3 73.07 3.10 10.55
C LYS A 3 71.76 3.36 11.25
N ARG A 4 71.73 4.01 12.42
CA ARG A 4 70.49 4.36 13.14
C ARG A 4 69.81 5.58 12.59
N ILE A 5 70.59 6.53 12.04
CA ILE A 5 70.04 7.76 11.40
C ILE A 5 69.35 7.42 10.07
N PHE A 6 69.88 6.43 9.31
CA PHE A 6 69.32 6.02 8.05
C PHE A 6 67.95 5.30 8.22
N SER A 7 67.79 4.51 9.29
CA SER A 7 66.53 3.87 9.63
C SER A 7 65.43 4.84 10.07
N VAL A 8 65.77 5.89 10.78
CA VAL A 8 64.81 6.93 11.24
C VAL A 8 64.33 7.77 10.06
N VAL A 9 65.20 8.09 9.09
CA VAL A 9 64.82 8.85 7.88
C VAL A 9 63.89 8.05 6.97
N ILE A 10 64.07 6.73 6.83
CA ILE A 10 63.19 5.87 6.04
C ILE A 10 61.81 5.73 6.69
N VAL A 11 61.73 5.62 8.02
CA VAL A 11 60.46 5.56 8.74
C VAL A 11 59.69 6.90 8.67
N LEU A 12 60.41 8.02 8.74
CA LEU A 12 59.78 9.35 8.58
C LEU A 12 59.29 9.59 7.14
N ALA A 13 60.00 9.09 6.12
CA ALA A 13 59.58 9.18 4.73
C ALA A 13 58.35 8.31 4.41
N MET A 14 58.20 7.12 5.06
CA MET A 14 56.99 6.29 4.93
C MET A 14 55.78 6.89 5.64
N ILE A 15 55.95 7.58 6.75
CA ILE A 15 54.84 8.28 7.44
C ILE A 15 54.39 9.51 6.65
N LEU A 16 55.28 10.23 5.97
CA LEU A 16 54.90 11.34 5.11
C LEU A 16 54.23 10.93 3.79
N SER A 17 54.52 9.71 3.26
CA SER A 17 53.85 9.21 2.06
C SER A 17 52.47 8.60 2.35
N MET A 18 52.16 8.23 3.60
CA MET A 18 50.84 7.77 4.01
C MET A 18 49.87 8.92 4.29
N ALA A 19 50.34 10.13 4.54
CA ALA A 19 49.48 11.31 4.72
C ALA A 19 49.02 11.95 3.38
N ALA A 20 49.62 11.59 2.24
CA ALA A 20 49.30 12.17 0.93
C ALA A 20 48.30 11.33 0.11
N VAL A 21 47.87 10.14 0.61
CA VAL A 21 46.89 9.27 -0.08
C VAL A 21 45.47 9.43 0.49
N LEU A 22 45.28 10.23 1.55
CA LEU A 22 43.96 10.47 2.18
C LEU A 22 43.23 11.70 1.64
N THR A 23 43.73 12.36 0.57
CA THR A 23 43.10 13.57 0.00
C THR A 23 42.70 13.41 -1.48
N ALA A 24 42.58 12.20 -2.01
CA ALA A 24 42.17 11.97 -3.40
C ALA A 24 41.06 10.96 -3.56
N CYS A 25 40.01 10.99 -2.71
CA CYS A 25 38.70 10.45 -2.94
C CYS A 25 37.68 11.38 -2.30
N GLY A 26 37.63 12.59 -2.80
CA GLY A 26 36.51 13.48 -2.66
C GLY A 26 35.67 13.31 -3.92
N SER A 27 34.87 12.25 -4.03
CA SER A 27 33.63 12.36 -4.72
C SER A 27 32.73 13.12 -3.77
N ASP A 28 32.40 14.34 -4.13
CA ASP A 28 31.27 15.08 -3.55
C ASP A 28 29.99 14.30 -3.91
N GLU A 29 29.72 13.18 -3.22
CA GLU A 29 28.38 12.81 -2.89
C GLU A 29 28.03 13.75 -1.74
N GLU A 30 27.17 14.71 -2.00
CA GLU A 30 26.40 15.38 -0.96
C GLU A 30 25.62 14.29 -0.22
N SER A 31 26.23 13.66 0.76
CA SER A 31 25.52 12.91 1.78
C SER A 31 24.77 13.95 2.60
N GLY A 32 23.55 14.29 2.16
CA GLY A 32 22.63 15.04 2.97
C GLY A 32 22.56 14.35 4.34
N GLU A 33 22.72 15.14 5.40
CA GLU A 33 22.67 14.63 6.76
C GLU A 33 21.32 13.94 6.96
N SER A 34 21.31 12.62 7.27
CA SER A 34 20.07 11.86 7.47
C SER A 34 19.26 12.51 8.58
N LYS A 35 18.02 12.89 8.28
CA LYS A 35 17.07 13.47 9.26
C LYS A 35 16.43 12.43 10.17
N GLY A 36 16.72 11.15 9.95
CA GLY A 36 16.17 10.03 10.72
C GLY A 36 15.24 9.15 9.91
N THR A 37 14.64 8.19 10.59
CA THR A 37 13.69 7.22 10.00
C THR A 37 12.27 7.54 10.44
N ILE A 38 11.32 7.34 9.55
CA ILE A 38 9.87 7.33 9.86
C ILE A 38 9.34 5.92 9.69
N ILE A 39 8.42 5.53 10.56
CA ILE A 39 7.70 4.25 10.49
C ILE A 39 6.37 4.50 9.79
N LEU A 40 6.25 3.97 8.57
CA LEU A 40 5.01 4.00 7.78
C LEU A 40 4.26 2.67 7.96
N ALA A 41 3.16 2.69 8.70
CA ALA A 41 2.28 1.53 8.77
C ALA A 41 1.26 1.57 7.62
N THR A 42 1.18 0.48 6.89
CA THR A 42 0.32 0.33 5.71
C THR A 42 -0.24 -1.08 5.59
N THR A 43 -0.95 -1.38 4.49
CA THR A 43 -1.52 -2.71 4.28
C THR A 43 -0.65 -3.59 3.39
N THR A 44 -0.79 -4.91 3.55
CA THR A 44 -0.10 -5.89 2.70
C THR A 44 -0.43 -5.67 1.23
N SER A 45 -1.69 -5.39 0.88
CA SER A 45 -2.09 -5.10 -0.50
C SER A 45 -1.45 -3.82 -1.05
N THR A 46 -1.25 -2.79 -0.21
CA THR A 46 -0.53 -1.57 -0.61
C THR A 46 0.94 -1.86 -0.91
N LYS A 47 1.59 -2.62 -0.03
CA LYS A 47 2.99 -3.04 -0.22
C LYS A 47 3.13 -3.92 -1.47
N ASP A 48 2.26 -4.92 -1.60
CA ASP A 48 2.31 -5.92 -2.69
C ASP A 48 1.96 -5.31 -4.06
N SER A 49 1.30 -4.15 -4.09
CA SER A 49 1.08 -3.41 -5.35
C SER A 49 2.37 -2.88 -5.98
N GLY A 50 3.46 -2.78 -5.22
CA GLY A 50 4.74 -2.25 -5.66
C GLY A 50 4.80 -0.71 -5.76
N LEU A 51 3.69 0.01 -5.52
CA LEU A 51 3.66 1.47 -5.62
C LEU A 51 4.69 2.12 -4.70
N LEU A 52 4.73 1.70 -3.42
CA LEU A 52 5.64 2.29 -2.44
C LEU A 52 7.11 2.10 -2.83
N ASP A 53 7.47 0.90 -3.33
CA ASP A 53 8.83 0.62 -3.78
C ASP A 53 9.23 1.50 -4.99
N ALA A 54 8.25 1.92 -5.80
CA ALA A 54 8.48 2.80 -6.94
C ALA A 54 8.64 4.27 -6.55
N ILE A 55 7.88 4.77 -5.56
CA ILE A 55 7.83 6.20 -5.28
C ILE A 55 8.67 6.64 -4.06
N LEU A 56 8.84 5.78 -3.02
CA LEU A 56 9.57 6.15 -1.80
C LEU A 56 11.03 6.60 -2.02
N PRO A 57 11.80 6.04 -2.98
CA PRO A 57 13.16 6.52 -3.22
C PRO A 57 13.25 8.02 -3.55
N GLU A 58 12.21 8.60 -4.20
CA GLU A 58 12.18 10.04 -4.47
C GLU A 58 11.92 10.83 -3.18
N PHE A 59 10.99 10.38 -2.33
CA PHE A 59 10.78 10.98 -1.01
C PHE A 59 12.04 10.98 -0.16
N GLU A 60 12.72 9.85 -0.06
CA GLU A 60 13.94 9.72 0.76
C GLU A 60 15.05 10.64 0.28
N LYS A 61 15.22 10.73 -1.04
CA LYS A 61 16.18 11.62 -1.68
C LYS A 61 15.87 13.11 -1.44
N GLU A 62 14.59 13.50 -1.59
CA GLU A 62 14.16 14.89 -1.45
C GLU A 62 14.13 15.36 0.01
N SER A 63 13.64 14.50 0.89
CA SER A 63 13.39 14.87 2.28
C SER A 63 14.59 14.66 3.20
N GLY A 64 15.45 13.69 2.90
CA GLY A 64 16.54 13.22 3.77
C GLY A 64 16.07 12.29 4.91
N TYR A 65 14.78 11.94 4.97
CA TYR A 65 14.27 10.89 5.84
C TYR A 65 14.35 9.52 5.15
N THR A 66 14.52 8.46 5.95
CA THR A 66 14.36 7.07 5.49
C THR A 66 12.98 6.56 5.91
N VAL A 67 12.36 5.69 5.11
CA VAL A 67 11.03 5.13 5.41
C VAL A 67 11.14 3.65 5.74
N ASP A 68 10.77 3.27 6.96
CA ASP A 68 10.58 1.87 7.35
C ASP A 68 9.11 1.51 7.16
N VAL A 69 8.83 0.64 6.17
CA VAL A 69 7.47 0.26 5.79
C VAL A 69 7.05 -1.01 6.51
N ILE A 70 6.09 -0.89 7.41
CA ILE A 70 5.46 -2.04 8.08
C ILE A 70 4.11 -2.30 7.42
N SER A 71 3.98 -3.48 6.80
CA SER A 71 2.76 -3.88 6.08
C SER A 71 2.01 -4.99 6.82
N VAL A 72 0.79 -4.67 7.25
CA VAL A 72 -0.08 -5.53 8.08
C VAL A 72 -1.53 -5.42 7.62
N GLY A 73 -2.51 -5.85 8.39
CA GLY A 73 -3.92 -5.56 8.13
C GLY A 73 -4.27 -4.10 8.46
N SER A 74 -5.31 -3.51 7.81
CA SER A 74 -5.71 -2.12 8.10
C SER A 74 -6.00 -1.86 9.58
N GLY A 75 -6.63 -2.83 10.27
CA GLY A 75 -6.90 -2.72 11.70
C GLY A 75 -5.62 -2.71 12.53
N GLU A 76 -4.70 -3.61 12.24
CA GLU A 76 -3.40 -3.71 12.92
C GLU A 76 -2.53 -2.47 12.66
N ALA A 77 -2.52 -1.94 11.44
CA ALA A 77 -1.82 -0.69 11.13
C ALA A 77 -2.35 0.49 11.98
N MET A 78 -3.67 0.58 12.15
CA MET A 78 -4.28 1.59 13.01
C MET A 78 -3.96 1.36 14.49
N GLU A 79 -3.97 0.09 14.97
CA GLU A 79 -3.57 -0.26 16.34
C GLU A 79 -2.11 0.14 16.62
N MET A 80 -1.19 -0.06 15.66
CA MET A 80 0.19 0.43 15.77
C MET A 80 0.23 1.95 15.99
N GLY A 81 -0.58 2.71 15.23
CA GLY A 81 -0.68 4.15 15.43
C GLY A 81 -1.28 4.53 16.78
N GLU A 82 -2.31 3.82 17.25
CA GLU A 82 -2.90 4.01 18.60
C GLU A 82 -1.89 3.79 19.71
N ASN A 83 -1.03 2.80 19.54
CA ASN A 83 0.04 2.46 20.50
C ASN A 83 1.27 3.38 20.38
N GLY A 84 1.35 4.24 19.34
CA GLY A 84 2.51 5.08 19.07
C GLY A 84 3.72 4.28 18.54
N GLU A 85 3.46 3.19 17.81
CA GLU A 85 4.45 2.31 17.19
C GLU A 85 4.65 2.63 15.70
N ALA A 86 3.88 3.59 15.16
CA ALA A 86 4.02 4.14 13.82
C ALA A 86 3.99 5.67 13.87
N ASP A 87 4.61 6.32 12.90
CA ASP A 87 4.63 7.78 12.75
C ASP A 87 3.53 8.26 11.81
N VAL A 88 3.26 7.49 10.77
CA VAL A 88 2.28 7.81 9.73
C VAL A 88 1.60 6.55 9.23
N LEU A 89 0.32 6.65 8.90
CA LEU A 89 -0.50 5.57 8.35
C LEU A 89 -0.83 5.88 6.89
N LEU A 90 -0.77 4.87 6.01
CA LEU A 90 -1.33 4.90 4.65
C LEU A 90 -2.22 3.67 4.48
N VAL A 91 -3.51 3.84 4.68
CA VAL A 91 -4.49 2.75 4.77
C VAL A 91 -5.72 3.04 3.90
N HIS A 92 -6.65 2.08 3.78
CA HIS A 92 -7.79 2.19 2.88
C HIS A 92 -9.08 1.60 3.48
N SER A 93 -9.42 2.07 4.67
CA SER A 93 -10.65 1.72 5.39
C SER A 93 -11.31 2.98 5.95
N PRO A 94 -11.93 3.85 5.09
CA PRO A 94 -12.35 5.20 5.48
C PRO A 94 -13.17 5.28 6.76
N ALA A 95 -14.11 4.35 6.97
CA ALA A 95 -14.94 4.35 8.19
C ALA A 95 -14.09 4.13 9.46
N ALA A 96 -13.16 3.18 9.43
CA ALA A 96 -12.27 2.92 10.57
C ALA A 96 -11.23 4.05 10.74
N GLU A 97 -10.78 4.67 9.63
CA GLU A 97 -9.90 5.84 9.65
C GLU A 97 -10.59 7.05 10.30
N GLU A 98 -11.89 7.25 10.04
CA GLU A 98 -12.69 8.28 10.70
C GLU A 98 -12.85 8.00 12.22
N GLU A 99 -13.07 6.74 12.59
CA GLU A 99 -13.13 6.33 14.02
C GLU A 99 -11.78 6.59 14.70
N TYR A 100 -10.66 6.27 14.04
CA TYR A 100 -9.31 6.53 14.51
C TYR A 100 -9.07 8.03 14.77
N VAL A 101 -9.46 8.88 13.82
CA VAL A 101 -9.36 10.35 13.97
C VAL A 101 -10.24 10.85 15.10
N ASN A 102 -11.51 10.42 15.17
CA ASN A 102 -12.46 10.81 16.21
C ASN A 102 -12.03 10.32 17.60
N GLY A 103 -11.30 9.22 17.68
CA GLY A 103 -10.67 8.68 18.88
C GLY A 103 -9.48 9.51 19.41
N GLY A 104 -9.05 10.55 18.66
CA GLY A 104 -7.93 11.40 19.04
C GLY A 104 -6.56 10.74 18.83
N HIS A 105 -6.48 9.74 17.95
CA HIS A 105 -5.25 9.02 17.64
C HIS A 105 -4.45 9.66 16.51
N ALA A 106 -5.11 10.48 15.66
CA ALA A 106 -4.49 11.29 14.64
C ALA A 106 -3.94 12.61 15.19
N ASP A 107 -3.02 13.23 14.46
CA ASP A 107 -2.67 14.62 14.71
C ASP A 107 -3.88 15.55 14.44
N LYS A 108 -3.69 16.85 14.74
CA LYS A 108 -4.76 17.85 14.60
C LYS A 108 -5.29 18.05 13.18
N ASP A 109 -4.51 17.65 12.16
CA ASP A 109 -4.86 17.85 10.76
C ASP A 109 -5.73 16.69 10.23
N GLY A 110 -5.76 15.57 10.97
CA GLY A 110 -6.63 14.43 10.70
C GLY A 110 -6.23 13.62 9.47
N ARG A 111 -7.23 13.17 8.72
CA ARG A 111 -7.11 12.29 7.56
C ARG A 111 -7.17 13.08 6.24
N PHE A 112 -6.35 12.69 5.26
CA PHE A 112 -6.40 13.22 3.90
C PHE A 112 -6.56 12.10 2.88
N ASP A 113 -7.40 12.31 1.87
CA ASP A 113 -7.44 11.46 0.68
C ASP A 113 -6.14 11.58 -0.10
N VAL A 114 -5.61 10.43 -0.56
CA VAL A 114 -4.37 10.37 -1.35
C VAL A 114 -4.64 9.92 -2.77
N MET A 115 -5.30 8.79 -2.89
CA MET A 115 -5.57 8.10 -4.15
C MET A 115 -6.68 7.08 -3.93
N TYR A 116 -7.22 6.56 -5.00
CA TYR A 116 -8.04 5.35 -4.94
C TYR A 116 -7.65 4.38 -6.05
N ASN A 117 -7.87 3.10 -5.81
CA ASN A 117 -8.02 2.09 -6.84
C ASN A 117 -9.44 1.54 -6.77
N ASP A 118 -9.76 0.57 -7.57
CA ASP A 118 -11.06 -0.06 -7.52
C ASP A 118 -10.96 -1.57 -7.25
N PHE A 119 -12.08 -2.08 -6.76
CA PHE A 119 -12.33 -3.50 -6.74
C PHE A 119 -13.05 -3.92 -8.01
N VAL A 120 -12.82 -5.15 -8.40
CA VAL A 120 -13.49 -5.81 -9.53
C VAL A 120 -14.10 -7.13 -9.08
N VAL A 121 -15.28 -7.45 -9.57
CA VAL A 121 -15.81 -8.81 -9.45
C VAL A 121 -15.28 -9.59 -10.64
N ILE A 122 -14.53 -10.65 -10.36
CA ILE A 122 -14.01 -11.56 -11.37
C ILE A 122 -14.78 -12.88 -11.34
N GLY A 123 -14.83 -13.53 -12.49
CA GLY A 123 -15.56 -14.78 -12.62
C GLY A 123 -15.38 -15.44 -14.00
N PRO A 124 -16.09 -16.54 -14.28
CA PRO A 124 -16.01 -17.23 -15.57
C PRO A 124 -16.43 -16.34 -16.74
N GLU A 125 -15.71 -16.42 -17.87
CA GLU A 125 -15.99 -15.63 -19.09
C GLU A 125 -17.45 -15.72 -19.55
N GLY A 126 -18.09 -16.90 -19.39
CA GLY A 126 -19.49 -17.10 -19.77
C GLY A 126 -20.51 -16.45 -18.82
N ASN A 127 -20.05 -15.88 -17.70
CA ASN A 127 -20.89 -15.24 -16.68
C ASN A 127 -22.19 -16.01 -16.36
N PRO A 128 -22.13 -17.28 -15.90
CA PRO A 128 -23.32 -18.12 -15.68
C PRO A 128 -24.28 -17.56 -14.63
N ALA A 129 -23.81 -16.68 -13.75
CA ALA A 129 -24.67 -15.96 -12.81
C ALA A 129 -25.55 -14.90 -13.49
N GLY A 130 -25.18 -14.43 -14.69
CA GLY A 130 -25.79 -13.24 -15.28
C GLY A 130 -25.56 -11.99 -14.44
N ALA A 131 -24.40 -11.91 -13.77
CA ALA A 131 -24.05 -10.79 -12.92
C ALA A 131 -23.93 -9.49 -13.73
N SER A 132 -24.36 -8.37 -13.13
CA SER A 132 -24.25 -7.03 -13.75
C SER A 132 -22.79 -6.64 -14.00
N SER A 133 -22.54 -5.89 -15.07
CA SER A 133 -21.21 -5.44 -15.44
C SER A 133 -20.78 -4.14 -14.72
N ASP A 134 -21.73 -3.39 -14.15
CA ASP A 134 -21.50 -2.06 -13.59
C ASP A 134 -22.36 -1.74 -12.33
N ASP A 135 -22.92 -2.76 -11.71
CA ASP A 135 -23.67 -2.68 -10.45
C ASP A 135 -23.25 -3.82 -9.55
N ALA A 136 -22.42 -3.54 -8.55
CA ALA A 136 -21.87 -4.53 -7.65
C ALA A 136 -22.95 -5.22 -6.80
N VAL A 137 -23.97 -4.48 -6.37
CA VAL A 137 -25.10 -5.05 -5.60
C VAL A 137 -25.89 -6.03 -6.44
N ALA A 138 -26.22 -5.64 -7.68
CA ALA A 138 -26.93 -6.53 -8.61
C ALA A 138 -26.08 -7.75 -9.00
N ALA A 139 -24.75 -7.58 -9.16
CA ALA A 139 -23.84 -8.68 -9.45
C ALA A 139 -23.81 -9.71 -8.32
N PHE A 140 -23.62 -9.26 -7.08
CA PHE A 140 -23.61 -10.13 -5.90
C PHE A 140 -24.94 -10.84 -5.71
N LYS A 141 -26.05 -10.12 -5.88
CA LYS A 141 -27.38 -10.72 -5.84
C LYS A 141 -27.56 -11.81 -6.89
N ALA A 142 -27.15 -11.57 -8.13
CA ALA A 142 -27.25 -12.56 -9.20
C ALA A 142 -26.42 -13.82 -8.93
N ILE A 143 -25.21 -13.67 -8.37
CA ILE A 143 -24.35 -14.79 -7.99
C ILE A 143 -25.04 -15.65 -6.93
N MET A 144 -25.60 -15.04 -5.89
CA MET A 144 -26.33 -15.73 -4.82
C MET A 144 -27.60 -16.39 -5.33
N ASP A 145 -28.46 -15.66 -6.07
CA ASP A 145 -29.74 -16.16 -6.58
C ASP A 145 -29.56 -17.39 -7.49
N ASN A 146 -28.45 -17.43 -8.24
CA ASN A 146 -28.12 -18.55 -9.13
C ASN A 146 -27.20 -19.59 -8.47
N GLN A 147 -26.93 -19.48 -7.16
CA GLN A 147 -26.09 -20.42 -6.39
C GLN A 147 -24.75 -20.71 -7.07
N GLN A 148 -24.15 -19.67 -7.70
CA GLN A 148 -22.84 -19.80 -8.28
C GLN A 148 -21.78 -19.70 -7.19
N VAL A 149 -20.70 -20.48 -7.32
CA VAL A 149 -19.61 -20.46 -6.33
C VAL A 149 -19.06 -19.05 -6.19
N PHE A 150 -19.01 -18.56 -4.97
CA PHE A 150 -18.31 -17.33 -4.58
C PHE A 150 -17.22 -17.68 -3.57
N VAL A 151 -15.98 -17.28 -3.86
CA VAL A 151 -14.84 -17.50 -2.98
C VAL A 151 -14.51 -16.20 -2.25
N SER A 152 -14.80 -16.20 -0.96
CA SER A 152 -14.46 -15.09 -0.05
C SER A 152 -13.04 -15.24 0.47
N ARG A 153 -12.34 -14.14 0.66
CA ARG A 153 -11.06 -14.15 1.39
C ARG A 153 -11.20 -14.60 2.84
N ALA A 154 -12.26 -14.21 3.51
CA ALA A 154 -12.58 -14.58 4.91
C ALA A 154 -11.39 -14.44 5.90
N ASP A 155 -10.53 -13.41 5.68
CA ASP A 155 -9.27 -13.18 6.39
C ASP A 155 -9.21 -11.81 7.11
N ASP A 156 -10.37 -11.16 7.25
CA ASP A 156 -10.53 -9.82 7.84
C ASP A 156 -9.72 -8.70 7.14
N SER A 157 -9.23 -8.95 5.92
CA SER A 157 -8.55 -7.95 5.09
C SER A 157 -9.48 -6.84 4.60
N GLY A 158 -8.91 -5.77 4.01
CA GLY A 158 -9.68 -4.71 3.36
C GLY A 158 -10.60 -5.21 2.26
N THR A 159 -10.17 -6.21 1.46
CA THR A 159 -11.01 -6.84 0.43
C THR A 159 -12.16 -7.63 1.04
N HIS A 160 -11.91 -8.39 2.12
CA HIS A 160 -12.97 -9.10 2.84
C HIS A 160 -13.99 -8.12 3.45
N LYS A 161 -13.53 -7.05 4.09
CA LYS A 161 -14.42 -6.00 4.62
C LYS A 161 -15.25 -5.33 3.53
N LYS A 162 -14.66 -5.07 2.37
CA LYS A 162 -15.36 -4.54 1.20
C LYS A 162 -16.41 -5.51 0.69
N GLU A 163 -16.08 -6.78 0.56
CA GLU A 163 -17.02 -7.85 0.18
C GLU A 163 -18.24 -7.87 1.10
N LEU A 164 -18.01 -7.94 2.43
CA LEU A 164 -19.07 -7.94 3.43
C LEU A 164 -19.95 -6.69 3.34
N SER A 165 -19.35 -5.52 3.07
CA SER A 165 -20.11 -4.28 2.88
C SER A 165 -21.00 -4.29 1.64
N ILE A 166 -20.61 -5.00 0.58
CA ILE A 166 -21.44 -5.17 -0.62
C ILE A 166 -22.60 -6.13 -0.33
N TRP A 167 -22.37 -7.26 0.37
CA TRP A 167 -23.42 -8.17 0.81
C TRP A 167 -24.45 -7.46 1.71
N GLU A 168 -23.96 -6.68 2.68
CA GLU A 168 -24.83 -5.87 3.56
C GLU A 168 -25.65 -4.84 2.77
N LYS A 169 -25.01 -4.14 1.82
CA LYS A 169 -25.70 -3.17 0.95
C LYS A 169 -26.78 -3.81 0.08
N ALA A 170 -26.57 -5.06 -0.28
CA ALA A 170 -27.55 -5.86 -1.02
C ALA A 170 -28.69 -6.41 -0.12
N ASP A 171 -28.63 -6.20 1.20
CA ASP A 171 -29.52 -6.82 2.20
C ASP A 171 -29.47 -8.37 2.11
N LEU A 172 -28.28 -8.92 1.94
CA LEU A 172 -28.01 -10.35 1.77
C LEU A 172 -27.02 -10.85 2.81
N THR A 173 -27.20 -12.11 3.23
CA THR A 173 -26.25 -12.82 4.09
C THR A 173 -25.82 -14.10 3.36
N PRO A 174 -24.60 -14.13 2.79
CA PRO A 174 -24.13 -15.30 2.06
C PRO A 174 -23.92 -16.47 3.02
N SER A 175 -24.34 -17.67 2.61
CA SER A 175 -24.15 -18.90 3.36
C SER A 175 -24.43 -20.12 2.50
N GLY A 176 -23.89 -21.26 2.91
CA GLY A 176 -24.09 -22.54 2.23
C GLY A 176 -22.89 -22.95 1.38
N GLU A 177 -23.01 -24.06 0.65
CA GLU A 177 -21.89 -24.70 -0.08
C GLU A 177 -21.35 -23.85 -1.24
N TRP A 178 -22.12 -22.92 -1.77
CA TRP A 178 -21.70 -22.01 -2.84
C TRP A 178 -20.81 -20.86 -2.34
N TYR A 179 -20.87 -20.54 -1.05
CA TYR A 179 -20.04 -19.51 -0.42
C TYR A 179 -18.84 -20.14 0.29
N VAL A 180 -17.65 -19.99 -0.30
CA VAL A 180 -16.44 -20.65 0.14
C VAL A 180 -15.56 -19.65 0.88
N GLU A 181 -15.40 -19.82 2.18
CA GLU A 181 -14.50 -19.05 3.02
C GLU A 181 -13.08 -19.63 2.92
N ALA A 182 -12.18 -18.93 2.20
CA ALA A 182 -10.84 -19.43 1.90
C ALA A 182 -9.84 -19.22 3.03
N ALA A 183 -10.00 -18.18 3.84
CA ALA A 183 -9.03 -17.71 4.84
C ALA A 183 -7.62 -17.57 4.25
N ALA A 184 -7.52 -16.93 3.05
CA ALA A 184 -6.29 -16.90 2.25
C ALA A 184 -6.04 -15.52 1.62
N GLY A 185 -4.81 -15.29 1.15
CA GLY A 185 -4.41 -14.11 0.41
C GLY A 185 -5.09 -14.01 -0.97
N MET A 186 -5.13 -12.79 -1.56
CA MET A 186 -5.89 -12.56 -2.79
C MET A 186 -5.42 -13.41 -3.98
N GLY A 187 -4.12 -13.62 -4.14
CA GLY A 187 -3.57 -14.44 -5.21
C GLY A 187 -4.05 -15.91 -5.14
N ASP A 188 -4.06 -16.48 -3.93
CA ASP A 188 -4.55 -17.85 -3.69
C ASP A 188 -6.08 -17.93 -3.93
N VAL A 189 -6.82 -16.90 -3.50
CA VAL A 189 -8.26 -16.81 -3.73
C VAL A 189 -8.58 -16.73 -5.22
N ILE A 190 -7.84 -15.97 -6.01
CA ILE A 190 -8.00 -15.92 -7.48
C ILE A 190 -7.74 -17.30 -8.09
N THR A 191 -6.69 -18.00 -7.67
CA THR A 191 -6.37 -19.34 -8.13
C THR A 191 -7.50 -20.33 -7.79
N MET A 192 -7.95 -20.31 -6.54
CA MET A 192 -9.07 -21.17 -6.08
C MET A 192 -10.38 -20.85 -6.82
N THR A 193 -10.63 -19.58 -7.09
CA THR A 193 -11.81 -19.13 -7.87
C THR A 193 -11.77 -19.68 -9.30
N ASN A 194 -10.60 -19.66 -9.93
CA ASN A 194 -10.39 -20.25 -11.25
C ASN A 194 -10.64 -21.76 -11.27
N GLU A 195 -10.08 -22.50 -10.30
CA GLU A 195 -10.26 -23.95 -10.17
C GLU A 195 -11.74 -24.34 -9.98
N LYS A 196 -12.50 -23.49 -9.28
CA LYS A 196 -13.93 -23.71 -9.01
C LYS A 196 -14.86 -23.14 -10.09
N ALA A 197 -14.32 -22.48 -11.11
CA ALA A 197 -15.08 -21.69 -12.07
C ALA A 197 -16.12 -20.78 -11.37
N GLY A 198 -15.69 -20.17 -10.27
CA GLY A 198 -16.51 -19.33 -9.39
C GLY A 198 -16.28 -17.83 -9.60
N TYR A 199 -16.80 -17.07 -8.66
CA TYR A 199 -16.67 -15.61 -8.59
C TYR A 199 -15.91 -15.21 -7.32
N THR A 200 -15.27 -14.05 -7.35
CA THR A 200 -14.72 -13.41 -6.17
C THR A 200 -14.60 -11.90 -6.38
N LEU A 201 -14.42 -11.17 -5.28
CA LEU A 201 -14.01 -9.76 -5.31
C LEU A 201 -12.49 -9.69 -5.23
N SER A 202 -11.87 -8.89 -6.08
CA SER A 202 -10.43 -8.61 -6.04
C SER A 202 -10.18 -7.13 -6.18
N ASP A 203 -9.10 -6.62 -5.58
CA ASP A 203 -8.55 -5.35 -6.02
C ASP A 203 -8.00 -5.49 -7.45
N ARG A 204 -8.09 -4.40 -8.23
CA ARG A 204 -7.68 -4.41 -9.64
C ARG A 204 -6.19 -4.68 -9.80
N ALA A 205 -5.34 -4.16 -8.91
CA ALA A 205 -3.90 -4.30 -9.03
C ALA A 205 -3.49 -5.78 -8.91
N THR A 206 -3.99 -6.50 -7.90
CA THR A 206 -3.74 -7.94 -7.76
C THR A 206 -4.31 -8.71 -8.96
N TRP A 207 -5.53 -8.36 -9.42
CA TRP A 207 -6.09 -8.99 -10.61
C TRP A 207 -5.21 -8.82 -11.85
N LEU A 208 -4.71 -7.62 -12.12
CA LEU A 208 -3.83 -7.36 -13.27
C LEU A 208 -2.51 -8.13 -13.20
N ASN A 209 -1.98 -8.28 -11.99
CA ASN A 209 -0.73 -9.01 -11.78
C ASN A 209 -0.87 -10.53 -11.97
N VAL A 210 -1.95 -11.13 -11.47
CA VAL A 210 -2.07 -12.61 -11.43
C VAL A 210 -3.17 -13.15 -12.35
N GLY A 211 -4.14 -12.35 -12.75
CA GLY A 211 -5.32 -12.77 -13.51
C GLY A 211 -5.00 -13.31 -14.91
N GLY A 212 -3.90 -12.85 -15.51
CA GLY A 212 -3.42 -13.31 -16.82
C GLY A 212 -3.10 -14.81 -16.88
N ASN A 213 -2.92 -15.47 -15.74
CA ASN A 213 -2.66 -16.91 -15.62
C ASN A 213 -3.95 -17.73 -15.39
N THR A 214 -5.12 -17.14 -15.54
CA THR A 214 -6.44 -17.76 -15.30
C THR A 214 -7.35 -17.62 -16.49
N ASP A 215 -8.44 -18.41 -16.52
CA ASP A 215 -9.52 -18.31 -17.50
C ASP A 215 -10.60 -17.31 -17.06
N LEU A 216 -10.44 -16.67 -15.90
CA LEU A 216 -11.39 -15.71 -15.37
C LEU A 216 -11.33 -14.38 -16.14
N LYS A 217 -12.41 -13.61 -16.02
CA LYS A 217 -12.54 -12.26 -16.59
C LYS A 217 -13.12 -11.31 -15.55
N ILE A 218 -12.90 -10.01 -15.74
CA ILE A 218 -13.66 -9.01 -15.02
C ILE A 218 -15.11 -9.11 -15.45
N ILE A 219 -16.00 -9.33 -14.50
CA ILE A 219 -17.44 -9.45 -14.69
C ILE A 219 -18.15 -8.14 -14.34
N CYS A 220 -17.78 -7.52 -13.19
CA CYS A 220 -18.31 -6.22 -12.78
C CYS A 220 -17.20 -5.27 -12.39
N GLU A 221 -17.25 -4.05 -12.92
CA GLU A 221 -16.33 -2.96 -12.64
C GLU A 221 -17.01 -1.60 -12.79
N LYS A 222 -16.33 -0.54 -12.33
CA LYS A 222 -16.74 0.86 -12.58
C LYS A 222 -18.17 1.16 -12.14
N ASP A 223 -18.59 0.58 -11.02
CA ASP A 223 -19.90 0.84 -10.43
C ASP A 223 -20.09 2.35 -10.18
N PRO A 224 -21.08 3.00 -10.82
CA PRO A 224 -21.29 4.44 -10.69
C PRO A 224 -21.72 4.88 -9.28
N SER A 225 -22.14 3.96 -8.42
CA SER A 225 -22.41 4.24 -7.00
C SER A 225 -21.13 4.53 -6.20
N GLY A 226 -19.95 4.19 -6.75
CA GLY A 226 -18.67 4.26 -6.06
C GLY A 226 -18.43 3.13 -5.05
N LEU A 227 -19.31 2.13 -4.98
CA LEU A 227 -19.20 1.04 -4.01
C LEU A 227 -17.94 0.19 -4.23
N LEU A 228 -17.45 0.11 -5.47
CA LEU A 228 -16.20 -0.56 -5.80
C LEU A 228 -14.94 0.30 -5.60
N ASN A 229 -15.06 1.56 -5.22
CA ASN A 229 -13.89 2.39 -4.96
C ASN A 229 -13.18 1.93 -3.68
N ASN A 230 -11.87 1.93 -3.73
CA ASN A 230 -10.98 1.63 -2.62
C ASN A 230 -10.12 2.86 -2.32
N GLN A 231 -10.64 3.72 -1.45
CA GLN A 231 -10.05 5.02 -1.11
C GLN A 231 -8.92 4.85 -0.10
N TYR A 232 -7.76 5.39 -0.39
CA TYR A 232 -6.60 5.46 0.48
C TYR A 232 -6.53 6.80 1.19
N GLY A 233 -6.26 6.74 2.49
CA GLY A 233 -6.02 7.91 3.33
C GLY A 233 -4.64 7.90 3.95
N VAL A 234 -4.04 9.08 4.11
CA VAL A 234 -2.83 9.30 4.90
C VAL A 234 -3.19 10.00 6.21
N ILE A 235 -2.63 9.52 7.33
CA ILE A 235 -2.89 10.06 8.67
C ILE A 235 -1.56 10.11 9.43
N CYS A 236 -1.16 11.30 9.89
CA CYS A 236 -0.06 11.40 10.86
C CYS A 236 -0.58 11.00 12.24
N VAL A 237 0.18 10.19 12.94
CA VAL A 237 -0.14 9.76 14.31
C VAL A 237 -0.03 10.96 15.24
N ASN A 238 -0.90 11.01 16.26
CA ASN A 238 -0.87 12.04 17.29
C ASN A 238 0.48 11.98 18.06
N PRO A 239 1.31 13.03 18.02
CA PRO A 239 2.63 13.02 18.65
C PRO A 239 2.60 12.86 20.19
N ASP A 240 1.43 13.11 20.82
CA ASP A 240 1.28 12.93 22.26
C ASP A 240 1.15 11.45 22.69
N LYS A 241 1.07 10.51 21.72
CA LYS A 241 0.95 9.07 22.01
C LYS A 241 2.24 8.46 22.51
N ASN A 242 3.38 8.85 21.93
CA ASN A 242 4.69 8.36 22.30
C ASN A 242 5.76 9.43 21.98
N GLU A 243 6.70 9.64 22.89
CA GLU A 243 7.80 10.59 22.72
C GLU A 243 8.76 10.25 21.56
N ASN A 244 8.72 9.00 21.06
CA ASN A 244 9.53 8.55 19.94
C ASN A 244 8.89 8.79 18.57
N ILE A 245 7.64 9.27 18.48
CA ILE A 245 6.98 9.57 17.22
C ILE A 245 7.74 10.67 16.48
N ASN A 246 8.22 10.35 15.27
CA ASN A 246 8.87 11.31 14.38
C ASN A 246 7.82 12.13 13.63
N HIS A 247 7.16 13.04 14.36
CA HIS A 247 6.08 13.85 13.80
C HIS A 247 6.52 14.75 12.64
N ASP A 248 7.73 15.32 12.70
CA ASP A 248 8.25 16.16 11.63
C ASP A 248 8.46 15.35 10.34
N GLY A 249 8.98 14.13 10.47
CA GLY A 249 9.10 13.18 9.36
C GLY A 249 7.74 12.73 8.81
N ALA A 250 6.78 12.43 9.69
CA ALA A 250 5.41 12.07 9.30
C ALA A 250 4.75 13.20 8.51
N LYS A 251 4.89 14.47 8.95
CA LYS A 251 4.37 15.64 8.23
C LYS A 251 5.08 15.86 6.90
N ALA A 252 6.40 15.64 6.84
CA ALA A 252 7.14 15.70 5.57
C ALA A 252 6.59 14.67 4.57
N PHE A 253 6.36 13.41 5.02
CA PHE A 253 5.77 12.37 4.19
C PHE A 253 4.34 12.72 3.75
N GLN A 254 3.49 13.15 4.68
CA GLN A 254 2.11 13.55 4.36
C GLN A 254 2.07 14.66 3.30
N ASN A 255 2.87 15.72 3.48
CA ASN A 255 2.92 16.82 2.53
C ASN A 255 3.44 16.37 1.16
N TRP A 256 4.45 15.49 1.14
CA TRP A 256 5.02 14.96 -0.08
C TRP A 256 4.04 14.09 -0.85
N ILE A 257 3.38 13.12 -0.19
CA ILE A 257 2.44 12.21 -0.88
C ILE A 257 1.22 12.95 -1.43
N LEU A 258 0.84 14.09 -0.83
CA LEU A 258 -0.25 14.95 -1.27
C LEU A 258 0.19 16.00 -2.32
N SER A 259 1.51 16.13 -2.60
CA SER A 259 2.01 17.11 -3.56
C SER A 259 1.61 16.80 -5.00
N GLU A 260 1.53 17.82 -5.85
CA GLU A 260 1.19 17.65 -7.27
C GLU A 260 2.16 16.71 -7.99
N ASP A 261 3.46 16.78 -7.68
CA ASP A 261 4.47 15.96 -8.32
C ASP A 261 4.31 14.48 -7.92
N THR A 262 4.10 14.17 -6.64
CA THR A 262 3.86 12.79 -6.19
C THR A 262 2.51 12.26 -6.68
N GLN A 263 1.47 13.08 -6.70
CA GLN A 263 0.18 12.69 -7.26
C GLN A 263 0.29 12.34 -8.75
N LYS A 264 1.16 13.01 -9.49
CA LYS A 264 1.47 12.65 -10.87
C LYS A 264 2.20 11.31 -10.95
N LEU A 265 3.20 11.05 -10.10
CA LEU A 265 3.90 9.75 -10.04
C LEU A 265 2.91 8.62 -9.75
N ILE A 266 2.00 8.80 -8.81
CA ILE A 266 0.94 7.84 -8.49
C ILE A 266 0.06 7.56 -9.71
N GLY A 267 -0.35 8.60 -10.44
CA GLY A 267 -1.22 8.48 -11.63
C GLY A 267 -0.53 7.87 -12.86
N GLU A 268 0.79 7.88 -12.89
CA GLU A 268 1.59 7.27 -13.96
C GLU A 268 1.98 5.82 -13.63
N TYR A 269 1.87 5.40 -12.36
CA TYR A 269 2.27 4.07 -11.92
C TYR A 269 1.42 2.97 -12.56
N GLY A 270 2.09 1.99 -13.18
CA GLY A 270 1.48 0.85 -13.86
C GLY A 270 1.09 1.10 -15.32
N VAL A 271 1.11 2.34 -15.81
CA VAL A 271 0.69 2.65 -17.21
C VAL A 271 1.54 1.92 -18.24
N ASP A 272 2.85 1.87 -18.04
CA ASP A 272 3.76 1.21 -19.00
C ASP A 272 3.59 -0.32 -18.99
N GLU A 273 3.29 -0.91 -17.84
CA GLU A 273 3.20 -2.37 -17.67
C GLU A 273 1.81 -2.90 -18.02
N TYR A 274 0.75 -2.20 -17.60
CA TYR A 274 -0.64 -2.67 -17.69
C TYR A 274 -1.49 -1.86 -18.69
N GLY A 275 -0.92 -0.83 -19.33
CA GLY A 275 -1.64 0.06 -20.25
C GLY A 275 -2.66 0.98 -19.55
N GLN A 276 -2.67 1.01 -18.24
CA GLN A 276 -3.52 1.86 -17.41
C GLN A 276 -2.88 2.13 -16.04
N ALA A 277 -3.20 3.26 -15.41
CA ALA A 277 -2.81 3.54 -14.05
C ALA A 277 -3.42 2.52 -13.08
N LEU A 278 -2.65 2.06 -12.09
CA LEU A 278 -3.16 1.19 -11.02
C LEU A 278 -3.84 1.99 -9.90
N PHE A 279 -3.50 3.25 -9.74
CA PHE A 279 -4.07 4.16 -8.76
C PHE A 279 -4.51 5.45 -9.44
N ILE A 280 -5.59 6.02 -8.96
CA ILE A 280 -6.12 7.31 -9.42
C ILE A 280 -5.90 8.33 -8.32
N PRO A 281 -5.03 9.34 -8.56
CA PRO A 281 -4.75 10.39 -7.60
C PRO A 281 -6.01 11.22 -7.31
N ASN A 282 -6.26 11.53 -6.04
CA ASN A 282 -7.39 12.37 -5.65
C ASN A 282 -7.14 13.20 -4.39
N ALA A 283 -5.88 13.49 -4.07
CA ALA A 283 -5.57 14.41 -3.00
C ALA A 283 -6.29 15.75 -3.25
N ALA A 284 -7.04 16.20 -2.25
CA ALA A 284 -7.70 17.50 -2.33
C ALA A 284 -6.64 18.62 -2.35
N LYS A 285 -6.84 19.58 -3.25
CA LYS A 285 -6.02 20.79 -3.33
C LYS A 285 -6.40 21.80 -2.27
#